data_64817d3a4242f319eb554909bfe9a2ae
#
_entry.id   64817d3a4242f319eb554909bfe9a2ae
#
_cell.length_a   1.000
_cell.length_b   1.000
_cell.length_c   1.000
_cell.angle_alpha   90.00
_cell.angle_beta   90.00
_cell.angle_gamma   90.00
#
_symmetry.space_group_name_H-M   'P 1'
#
loop_
_entity.id
_entity.type
_entity.pdbx_description
1 polymer ?
#
loop_
_entity_poly.entity_id
_entity_poly.type
_entity_poly.pdbx_seq_one_letter_code
_entity_poly.pdbx_strand_id
1 'polypeptide(L)'
;DAHLKYFNRRPIIPMSELAAARENLILGSACVAGQLFDAVVAGKPWGELMRLASFYDYLEIQPLDNNRFLLEKELAQNEEQLRDFNRTILKLGDALHKPVCATGDVHFLEPEDSIYREILQAGMGFKDAEDHAPLYFKTTDEMLEEFAYLGAQRAYEVVVKNPNMIADQVEHIEPVLSGSYPPSIENSAKDLEDMCRKKAEELYAEDGVLPTIVSERVDAELIPIIKNGFDVMYMIAQKLVAKSMEMGYLVGSRGSVGSSFVAYLSGITEVNALQPHYRCPNCRHSIWDIDPQYQTGADMP
;
A
#
# COMPACT_ATOMS: atom_id res chain seq x y z
N ASP A 1 -3.24 -1.25 -12.15
CA ASP A 1 -3.84 -2.46 -12.71
C ASP A 1 -3.46 -3.73 -11.95
N ALA A 2 -2.19 -3.91 -11.51
CA ALA A 2 -1.75 -5.12 -10.81
C ALA A 2 -2.58 -5.47 -9.57
N HIS A 3 -2.94 -4.45 -8.75
CA HIS A 3 -3.77 -4.66 -7.56
C HIS A 3 -5.27 -4.81 -7.87
N LEU A 4 -5.76 -4.17 -8.92
CA LEU A 4 -7.20 -4.13 -9.23
C LEU A 4 -7.66 -5.25 -10.15
N LYS A 5 -6.84 -5.61 -11.15
CA LYS A 5 -7.24 -6.56 -12.20
C LYS A 5 -6.50 -7.90 -12.11
N TYR A 6 -5.24 -7.89 -11.61
CA TYR A 6 -4.34 -9.03 -11.70
C TYR A 6 -3.81 -9.48 -10.32
N PHE A 7 -4.55 -9.21 -9.25
CA PHE A 7 -4.15 -9.64 -7.92
C PHE A 7 -4.42 -11.15 -7.72
N ASN A 8 -3.34 -11.91 -7.49
CA ASN A 8 -3.42 -13.31 -7.12
C ASN A 8 -2.46 -13.56 -5.95
N ARG A 9 -2.94 -13.44 -4.72
CA ARG A 9 -2.17 -13.44 -3.45
C ARG A 9 -1.15 -12.29 -3.35
N ARG A 10 -0.62 -11.85 -4.48
CA ARG A 10 0.26 -10.69 -4.66
C ARG A 10 -0.09 -9.98 -5.96
N PRO A 11 0.23 -8.68 -6.10
CA PRO A 11 0.02 -7.97 -7.36
C PRO A 11 0.94 -8.54 -8.45
N ILE A 12 0.37 -8.84 -9.61
CA ILE A 12 1.08 -9.35 -10.78
C ILE A 12 0.70 -8.47 -11.98
N ILE A 13 1.62 -8.26 -12.91
CA ILE A 13 1.33 -7.64 -14.20
C ILE A 13 1.66 -8.63 -15.31
N PRO A 14 0.71 -8.99 -16.19
CA PRO A 14 1.00 -9.77 -17.39
C PRO A 14 1.96 -9.02 -18.31
N MET A 15 2.87 -9.75 -18.99
CA MET A 15 3.81 -9.14 -19.94
C MET A 15 3.11 -8.38 -21.07
N SER A 16 1.94 -8.80 -21.50
CA SER A 16 1.13 -8.11 -22.51
C SER A 16 0.70 -6.71 -22.06
N GLU A 17 0.28 -6.56 -20.81
CA GLU A 17 -0.10 -5.27 -20.22
C GLU A 17 1.13 -4.36 -20.06
N LEU A 18 2.24 -4.96 -19.62
CA LEU A 18 3.50 -4.24 -19.48
C LEU A 18 4.03 -3.78 -20.83
N ALA A 19 3.91 -4.63 -21.85
CA ALA A 19 4.27 -4.26 -23.23
C ALA A 19 3.39 -3.14 -23.79
N ALA A 20 2.10 -3.12 -23.48
CA ALA A 20 1.19 -2.06 -23.89
C ALA A 20 1.48 -0.71 -23.21
N ALA A 21 2.08 -0.73 -22.01
CA ALA A 21 2.43 0.47 -21.24
C ALA A 21 3.90 0.91 -21.41
N ARG A 22 4.61 0.40 -22.42
CA ARG A 22 6.09 0.57 -22.59
C ARG A 22 6.55 2.02 -22.77
N GLU A 23 5.74 2.86 -23.35
CA GLU A 23 6.15 4.18 -23.87
C GLU A 23 6.90 5.06 -22.86
N ASN A 24 6.51 4.98 -21.57
CA ASN A 24 7.10 5.80 -20.51
C ASN A 24 7.78 4.97 -19.42
N LEU A 25 8.26 3.78 -19.76
CA LEU A 25 8.90 2.87 -18.81
C LEU A 25 10.29 2.47 -19.25
N ILE A 26 11.23 2.47 -18.33
CA ILE A 26 12.53 1.84 -18.43
C ILE A 26 12.46 0.54 -17.63
N LEU A 27 12.62 -0.61 -18.29
CA LEU A 27 12.50 -1.92 -17.68
C LEU A 27 13.85 -2.60 -17.53
N GLY A 28 14.20 -2.96 -16.31
CA GLY A 28 15.32 -3.84 -15.98
C GLY A 28 14.93 -5.31 -15.95
N SER A 29 15.92 -6.20 -16.12
CA SER A 29 15.70 -7.65 -16.11
C SER A 29 15.44 -8.24 -14.72
N ALA A 30 15.48 -7.43 -13.68
CA ALA A 30 15.35 -7.78 -12.27
C ALA A 30 16.47 -8.73 -11.74
N CYS A 31 16.35 -9.08 -10.46
CA CYS A 31 17.29 -9.94 -9.72
C CYS A 31 17.15 -11.43 -10.08
N VAL A 32 17.65 -12.30 -9.22
CA VAL A 32 17.55 -13.77 -9.35
C VAL A 32 16.11 -14.28 -9.52
N ALA A 33 15.12 -13.56 -9.01
CA ALA A 33 13.70 -13.87 -9.20
C ALA A 33 13.14 -13.42 -10.56
N GLY A 34 13.95 -12.75 -11.39
CA GLY A 34 13.58 -12.32 -12.73
C GLY A 34 13.65 -13.47 -13.75
N GLN A 35 12.80 -13.42 -14.75
CA GLN A 35 12.71 -14.47 -15.78
C GLN A 35 14.02 -14.70 -16.54
N LEU A 36 14.82 -13.65 -16.75
CA LEU A 36 16.07 -13.77 -17.49
C LEU A 36 17.11 -14.54 -16.68
N PHE A 37 17.30 -14.17 -15.39
CA PHE A 37 18.29 -14.85 -14.55
C PHE A 37 17.91 -16.31 -14.31
N ASP A 38 16.64 -16.58 -14.02
CA ASP A 38 16.11 -17.94 -13.88
C ASP A 38 16.38 -18.78 -15.15
N ALA A 39 16.17 -18.23 -16.34
CA ALA A 39 16.46 -18.88 -17.60
C ALA A 39 17.97 -19.17 -17.79
N VAL A 40 18.85 -18.27 -17.33
CA VAL A 40 20.30 -18.46 -17.35
C VAL A 40 20.71 -19.60 -16.42
N VAL A 41 20.20 -19.62 -15.18
CA VAL A 41 20.44 -20.70 -14.21
C VAL A 41 19.94 -22.05 -14.74
N ALA A 42 18.77 -22.06 -15.37
CA ALA A 42 18.19 -23.25 -15.99
C ALA A 42 18.92 -23.73 -17.26
N GLY A 43 19.97 -23.04 -17.70
CA GLY A 43 20.76 -23.42 -18.88
C GLY A 43 19.96 -23.35 -20.18
N LYS A 44 19.03 -22.40 -20.33
CA LYS A 44 18.21 -22.24 -21.53
C LYS A 44 19.07 -21.94 -22.76
N PRO A 45 18.66 -22.38 -23.96
CA PRO A 45 19.39 -22.09 -25.21
C PRO A 45 19.58 -20.59 -25.46
N TRP A 46 20.71 -20.22 -26.04
CA TRP A 46 21.09 -18.81 -26.32
C TRP A 46 19.98 -18.02 -27.01
N GLY A 47 19.31 -18.60 -28.02
CA GLY A 47 18.20 -17.94 -28.72
C GLY A 47 17.01 -17.61 -27.84
N GLU A 48 16.73 -18.43 -26.82
CA GLU A 48 15.67 -18.15 -25.83
C GLU A 48 16.11 -17.03 -24.88
N LEU A 49 17.36 -17.07 -24.41
CA LEU A 49 17.93 -16.01 -23.57
C LEU A 49 17.93 -14.66 -24.29
N MET A 50 18.33 -14.63 -25.57
CA MET A 50 18.28 -13.43 -26.41
C MET A 50 16.87 -12.87 -26.54
N ARG A 51 15.88 -13.73 -26.76
CA ARG A 51 14.47 -13.33 -26.86
C ARG A 51 13.97 -12.73 -25.55
N LEU A 52 14.29 -13.34 -24.42
CA LEU A 52 13.92 -12.81 -23.09
C LEU A 52 14.62 -11.48 -22.83
N ALA A 53 15.94 -11.41 -23.01
CA ALA A 53 16.73 -10.20 -22.79
C ALA A 53 16.31 -9.04 -23.69
N SER A 54 15.81 -9.31 -24.90
CA SER A 54 15.37 -8.27 -25.85
C SER A 54 14.17 -7.45 -25.33
N PHE A 55 13.40 -7.99 -24.40
CA PHE A 55 12.23 -7.30 -23.82
C PHE A 55 12.62 -6.14 -22.90
N TYR A 56 13.75 -6.23 -22.20
CA TYR A 56 14.21 -5.25 -21.23
C TYR A 56 15.02 -4.12 -21.86
N ASP A 57 15.08 -2.94 -21.24
CA ASP A 57 15.90 -1.82 -21.67
C ASP A 57 17.34 -1.94 -21.17
N TYR A 58 17.51 -2.48 -19.97
CA TYR A 58 18.80 -2.83 -19.40
C TYR A 58 18.73 -4.20 -18.68
N LEU A 59 19.90 -4.80 -18.48
CA LEU A 59 20.02 -6.08 -17.81
C LEU A 59 20.70 -5.87 -16.46
N GLU A 60 20.44 -6.76 -15.50
CA GLU A 60 20.98 -6.68 -14.15
C GLU A 60 21.85 -7.89 -13.81
N ILE A 61 22.93 -7.61 -13.10
CA ILE A 61 23.78 -8.59 -12.42
C ILE A 61 23.93 -8.19 -10.95
N GLN A 62 24.17 -9.16 -10.08
CA GLN A 62 24.28 -8.95 -8.65
C GLN A 62 25.59 -9.48 -8.10
N PRO A 63 26.06 -9.00 -6.91
CA PRO A 63 27.14 -9.61 -6.16
C PRO A 63 26.95 -11.13 -6.03
N LEU A 64 28.04 -11.88 -6.04
CA LEU A 64 27.95 -13.35 -6.05
C LEU A 64 27.27 -13.88 -4.78
N ASP A 65 27.53 -13.25 -3.64
CA ASP A 65 26.96 -13.65 -2.36
C ASP A 65 25.44 -13.45 -2.28
N ASN A 66 24.87 -12.53 -3.06
CA ASN A 66 23.41 -12.41 -3.18
C ASN A 66 22.76 -13.69 -3.71
N ASN A 67 23.51 -14.45 -4.51
CA ASN A 67 23.06 -15.67 -5.17
C ASN A 67 23.69 -16.94 -4.59
N ARG A 68 24.34 -16.87 -3.41
CA ARG A 68 25.04 -18.00 -2.79
C ARG A 68 24.12 -19.18 -2.48
N PHE A 69 22.84 -18.92 -2.17
CA PHE A 69 21.82 -19.93 -1.97
C PHE A 69 21.66 -20.89 -3.17
N LEU A 70 22.10 -20.51 -4.38
CA LEU A 70 22.10 -21.40 -5.54
C LEU A 70 23.09 -22.57 -5.37
N LEU A 71 24.19 -22.36 -4.62
CA LEU A 71 25.12 -23.43 -4.27
C LEU A 71 24.49 -24.41 -3.27
N GLU A 72 23.78 -23.90 -2.28
CA GLU A 72 23.10 -24.68 -1.25
C GLU A 72 21.94 -25.50 -1.83
N LYS A 73 21.25 -24.94 -2.83
CA LYS A 73 20.17 -25.62 -3.58
C LYS A 73 20.67 -26.50 -4.72
N GLU A 74 21.99 -26.70 -4.85
CA GLU A 74 22.61 -27.48 -5.92
C GLU A 74 22.24 -27.02 -7.36
N LEU A 75 21.83 -25.75 -7.50
CA LEU A 75 21.54 -25.10 -8.79
C LEU A 75 22.80 -24.51 -9.42
N ALA A 76 23.86 -24.34 -8.66
CA ALA A 76 25.20 -24.03 -9.11
C ALA A 76 26.21 -24.95 -8.42
N GLN A 77 27.26 -25.34 -9.14
CA GLN A 77 28.24 -26.28 -8.63
C GLN A 77 29.34 -25.63 -7.78
N ASN A 78 29.66 -24.37 -8.10
CA ASN A 78 30.72 -23.63 -7.45
C ASN A 78 30.56 -22.10 -7.75
N GLU A 79 31.39 -21.29 -7.09
CA GLU A 79 31.40 -19.85 -7.25
C GLU A 79 31.73 -19.39 -8.67
N GLU A 80 32.60 -20.14 -9.39
CA GLU A 80 32.91 -19.83 -10.77
C GLU A 80 31.67 -19.90 -11.68
N GLN A 81 30.78 -20.82 -11.41
CA GLN A 81 29.51 -20.91 -12.14
C GLN A 81 28.58 -19.71 -11.83
N LEU A 82 28.61 -19.19 -10.60
CA LEU A 82 27.90 -17.91 -10.28
C LEU A 82 28.48 -16.75 -11.12
N ARG A 83 29.82 -16.67 -11.25
CA ARG A 83 30.44 -15.69 -12.15
C ARG A 83 30.03 -15.91 -13.61
N ASP A 84 29.91 -17.13 -14.06
CA ASP A 84 29.50 -17.45 -15.43
C ASP A 84 28.05 -17.08 -15.72
N PHE A 85 27.17 -17.13 -14.74
CA PHE A 85 25.81 -16.58 -14.89
C PHE A 85 25.84 -15.06 -15.15
N ASN A 86 26.59 -14.30 -14.36
CA ASN A 86 26.79 -12.87 -14.59
C ASN A 86 27.46 -12.59 -15.95
N ARG A 87 28.51 -13.34 -16.31
CA ARG A 87 29.18 -13.23 -17.63
C ARG A 87 28.23 -13.53 -18.79
N THR A 88 27.29 -14.46 -18.61
CA THR A 88 26.27 -14.77 -19.64
C THR A 88 25.35 -13.59 -19.85
N ILE A 89 24.90 -12.92 -18.78
CA ILE A 89 24.08 -11.70 -18.88
C ILE A 89 24.87 -10.58 -19.53
N LEU A 90 26.16 -10.42 -19.22
CA LEU A 90 27.02 -9.43 -19.88
C LEU A 90 27.14 -9.69 -21.40
N LYS A 91 27.32 -10.96 -21.81
CA LYS A 91 27.36 -11.32 -23.23
C LYS A 91 26.03 -11.04 -23.94
N LEU A 92 24.90 -11.23 -23.26
CA LEU A 92 23.58 -10.87 -23.79
C LEU A 92 23.45 -9.36 -23.96
N GLY A 93 23.90 -8.58 -22.97
CA GLY A 93 23.94 -7.11 -23.07
C GLY A 93 24.77 -6.63 -24.24
N ASP A 94 25.99 -7.19 -24.41
CA ASP A 94 26.87 -6.88 -25.53
C ASP A 94 26.24 -7.21 -26.89
N ALA A 95 25.64 -8.41 -27.00
CA ALA A 95 25.00 -8.88 -28.23
C ALA A 95 23.75 -8.06 -28.63
N LEU A 96 23.03 -7.51 -27.64
CA LEU A 96 21.82 -6.71 -27.83
C LEU A 96 22.07 -5.21 -27.78
N HIS A 97 23.33 -4.79 -27.55
CA HIS A 97 23.71 -3.38 -27.33
C HIS A 97 22.92 -2.73 -26.20
N LYS A 98 22.69 -3.48 -25.11
CA LYS A 98 21.97 -3.02 -23.91
C LYS A 98 22.93 -2.82 -22.75
N PRO A 99 22.74 -1.78 -21.93
CA PRO A 99 23.51 -1.62 -20.71
C PRO A 99 23.25 -2.76 -19.73
N VAL A 100 24.30 -3.16 -19.02
CA VAL A 100 24.19 -4.08 -17.89
C VAL A 100 24.56 -3.31 -16.65
N CYS A 101 23.69 -3.33 -15.63
CA CYS A 101 23.88 -2.65 -14.35
C CYS A 101 24.13 -3.67 -13.25
N ALA A 102 25.09 -3.37 -12.37
CA ALA A 102 25.28 -4.09 -11.13
C ALA A 102 24.36 -3.49 -10.05
N THR A 103 23.47 -4.31 -9.48
CA THR A 103 22.52 -3.92 -8.44
C THR A 103 22.75 -4.68 -7.15
N GLY A 104 22.65 -4.01 -5.99
CA GLY A 104 22.93 -4.59 -4.68
C GLY A 104 21.78 -5.38 -4.07
N ASP A 105 20.57 -5.21 -4.56
CA ASP A 105 19.34 -5.77 -3.95
C ASP A 105 19.22 -5.43 -2.44
N VAL A 106 19.44 -4.15 -2.12
CA VAL A 106 19.57 -3.65 -0.75
C VAL A 106 18.27 -3.83 0.04
N HIS A 107 18.37 -4.45 1.21
CA HIS A 107 17.25 -4.67 2.13
C HIS A 107 17.49 -4.09 3.54
N PHE A 108 18.71 -3.73 3.86
CA PHE A 108 19.08 -3.07 5.12
C PHE A 108 20.33 -2.19 4.92
N LEU A 109 20.60 -1.30 5.87
CA LEU A 109 21.63 -0.27 5.71
C LEU A 109 23.03 -0.80 6.02
N GLU A 110 23.26 -1.26 7.23
CA GLU A 110 24.55 -1.73 7.72
C GLU A 110 24.58 -3.26 7.80
N PRO A 111 25.73 -3.92 7.69
CA PRO A 111 25.82 -5.38 7.79
C PRO A 111 25.16 -5.96 9.05
N GLU A 112 25.27 -5.26 10.18
CA GLU A 112 24.71 -5.66 11.47
C GLU A 112 23.18 -5.61 11.52
N ASP A 113 22.56 -4.86 10.63
CA ASP A 113 21.09 -4.71 10.55
C ASP A 113 20.39 -5.98 10.02
N SER A 114 21.16 -6.95 9.55
CA SER A 114 20.65 -8.25 9.11
C SER A 114 19.73 -8.90 10.15
N ILE A 115 20.06 -8.75 11.44
CA ILE A 115 19.29 -9.31 12.56
C ILE A 115 17.84 -8.80 12.59
N TYR A 116 17.59 -7.54 12.20
CA TYR A 116 16.24 -6.98 12.17
C TYR A 116 15.41 -7.62 11.05
N ARG A 117 16.05 -7.89 9.90
CA ARG A 117 15.43 -8.63 8.80
C ARG A 117 15.08 -10.06 9.21
N GLU A 118 15.98 -10.76 9.91
CA GLU A 118 15.74 -12.10 10.44
C GLU A 118 14.50 -12.14 11.34
N ILE A 119 14.42 -11.21 12.29
CA ILE A 119 13.28 -11.10 13.21
C ILE A 119 11.97 -10.89 12.44
N LEU A 120 11.97 -9.99 11.47
CA LEU A 120 10.80 -9.71 10.64
C LEU A 120 10.38 -10.93 9.81
N GLN A 121 11.33 -11.60 9.17
CA GLN A 121 11.06 -12.79 8.35
C GLN A 121 10.59 -13.96 9.21
N ALA A 122 11.20 -14.19 10.37
CA ALA A 122 10.74 -15.20 11.31
C ALA A 122 9.31 -14.92 11.79
N GLY A 123 8.99 -13.65 12.09
CA GLY A 123 7.64 -13.22 12.46
C GLY A 123 6.61 -13.42 11.34
N MET A 124 7.04 -13.39 10.08
CA MET A 124 6.20 -13.69 8.91
C MET A 124 6.12 -15.18 8.58
N GLY A 125 6.82 -16.05 9.33
CA GLY A 125 6.78 -17.50 9.17
C GLY A 125 7.74 -18.07 8.12
N PHE A 126 8.75 -17.30 7.69
CA PHE A 126 9.81 -17.82 6.83
C PHE A 126 10.70 -18.80 7.62
N LYS A 127 10.94 -19.98 7.05
CA LYS A 127 11.70 -21.05 7.72
C LYS A 127 13.21 -20.85 7.60
N ASP A 128 13.63 -20.06 6.63
CA ASP A 128 15.00 -19.71 6.25
C ASP A 128 15.37 -18.28 6.67
N ALA A 129 14.71 -17.76 7.71
CA ALA A 129 14.91 -16.37 8.17
C ALA A 129 16.34 -16.09 8.64
N GLU A 130 17.06 -17.12 9.13
CA GLU A 130 18.45 -16.99 9.62
C GLU A 130 19.47 -17.13 8.48
N ASP A 131 19.05 -17.58 7.29
CA ASP A 131 19.89 -17.84 6.14
C ASP A 131 19.64 -16.81 5.04
N HIS A 132 20.30 -15.67 5.14
CA HIS A 132 20.12 -14.58 4.18
C HIS A 132 21.45 -14.06 3.63
N ALA A 133 21.37 -13.57 2.40
CA ALA A 133 22.49 -12.96 1.71
C ALA A 133 22.85 -11.59 2.37
N PRO A 134 24.09 -11.11 2.20
CA PRO A 134 24.56 -9.82 2.73
C PRO A 134 24.00 -8.64 1.91
N LEU A 135 22.70 -8.41 2.05
CA LEU A 135 21.94 -7.42 1.27
C LEU A 135 21.98 -6.01 1.90
N TYR A 136 23.10 -5.64 2.48
CA TYR A 136 23.32 -4.30 3.03
C TYR A 136 23.67 -3.29 1.92
N PHE A 137 23.56 -2.01 2.25
CA PHE A 137 23.87 -0.92 1.33
C PHE A 137 25.39 -0.79 1.14
N LYS A 138 25.91 -1.43 0.10
CA LYS A 138 27.33 -1.37 -0.27
C LYS A 138 27.69 -0.02 -0.87
N THR A 139 28.85 0.51 -0.49
CA THR A 139 29.45 1.68 -1.12
C THR A 139 29.89 1.38 -2.55
N THR A 140 30.21 2.42 -3.33
CA THR A 140 30.73 2.23 -4.69
C THR A 140 32.01 1.41 -4.71
N ASP A 141 32.92 1.62 -3.75
CA ASP A 141 34.18 0.89 -3.67
C ASP A 141 33.95 -0.60 -3.37
N GLU A 142 33.07 -0.92 -2.42
CA GLU A 142 32.66 -2.30 -2.12
C GLU A 142 32.02 -2.98 -3.33
N MET A 143 31.14 -2.27 -4.02
CA MET A 143 30.55 -2.80 -5.26
C MET A 143 31.60 -3.04 -6.35
N LEU A 144 32.58 -2.16 -6.53
CA LEU A 144 33.67 -2.36 -7.48
C LEU A 144 34.54 -3.59 -7.11
N GLU A 145 34.75 -3.84 -5.80
CA GLU A 145 35.45 -5.04 -5.32
C GLU A 145 34.66 -6.31 -5.63
N GLU A 146 33.35 -6.33 -5.39
CA GLU A 146 32.48 -7.45 -5.72
C GLU A 146 32.55 -7.87 -7.20
N PHE A 147 32.75 -6.91 -8.09
CA PHE A 147 32.82 -7.15 -9.54
C PHE A 147 34.25 -7.11 -10.11
N ALA A 148 35.29 -7.10 -9.26
CA ALA A 148 36.69 -7.05 -9.69
C ALA A 148 37.08 -8.20 -10.63
N TYR A 149 36.44 -9.36 -10.54
CA TYR A 149 36.64 -10.51 -11.41
C TYR A 149 36.29 -10.26 -12.89
N LEU A 150 35.61 -9.15 -13.20
CA LEU A 150 35.31 -8.71 -14.57
C LEU A 150 36.45 -7.89 -15.18
N GLY A 151 37.44 -7.48 -14.36
CA GLY A 151 38.47 -6.50 -14.71
C GLY A 151 37.99 -5.06 -14.47
N ALA A 152 38.92 -4.17 -14.14
CA ALA A 152 38.63 -2.82 -13.66
C ALA A 152 37.71 -1.99 -14.59
N GLN A 153 37.91 -2.05 -15.91
CA GLN A 153 37.13 -1.29 -16.86
C GLN A 153 35.66 -1.77 -16.91
N ARG A 154 35.44 -3.09 -16.95
CA ARG A 154 34.09 -3.66 -17.00
C ARG A 154 33.35 -3.51 -15.68
N ALA A 155 34.07 -3.69 -14.56
CA ALA A 155 33.52 -3.42 -13.22
C ALA A 155 33.02 -1.96 -13.11
N TYR A 156 33.85 -0.98 -13.49
CA TYR A 156 33.45 0.42 -13.50
C TYR A 156 32.25 0.70 -14.40
N GLU A 157 32.21 0.07 -15.57
CA GLU A 157 31.08 0.23 -16.49
C GLU A 157 29.76 -0.23 -15.86
N VAL A 158 29.71 -1.42 -15.27
CA VAL A 158 28.47 -1.99 -14.71
C VAL A 158 28.08 -1.41 -13.37
N VAL A 159 29.05 -0.99 -12.54
CA VAL A 159 28.80 -0.47 -11.19
C VAL A 159 28.53 1.03 -11.19
N VAL A 160 29.21 1.79 -12.04
CA VAL A 160 29.16 3.27 -11.99
C VAL A 160 28.52 3.86 -13.24
N LYS A 161 29.09 3.58 -14.41
CA LYS A 161 28.69 4.26 -15.65
C LYS A 161 27.24 3.94 -16.06
N ASN A 162 26.88 2.66 -16.13
CA ASN A 162 25.58 2.25 -16.62
C ASN A 162 24.44 2.60 -15.63
N PRO A 163 24.56 2.39 -14.31
CA PRO A 163 23.53 2.83 -13.36
C PRO A 163 23.28 4.35 -13.43
N ASN A 164 24.32 5.18 -13.49
CA ASN A 164 24.17 6.62 -13.65
C ASN A 164 23.45 6.97 -14.98
N MET A 165 23.86 6.33 -16.07
CA MET A 165 23.21 6.55 -17.37
C MET A 165 21.70 6.18 -17.35
N ILE A 166 21.31 5.16 -16.64
CA ILE A 166 19.88 4.82 -16.44
C ILE A 166 19.20 5.86 -15.57
N ALA A 167 19.83 6.26 -14.45
CA ALA A 167 19.28 7.25 -13.53
C ALA A 167 19.07 8.62 -14.22
N ASP A 168 20.00 9.03 -15.09
CA ASP A 168 19.92 10.30 -15.84
C ASP A 168 18.75 10.35 -16.84
N GLN A 169 18.16 9.20 -17.20
CA GLN A 169 16.99 9.12 -18.06
C GLN A 169 15.66 9.23 -17.30
N VAL A 170 15.69 9.12 -15.96
CA VAL A 170 14.49 9.16 -15.15
C VAL A 170 14.09 10.62 -14.90
N GLU A 171 12.91 10.99 -15.36
CA GLU A 171 12.33 12.31 -15.10
C GLU A 171 11.66 12.35 -13.70
N HIS A 172 11.47 13.58 -13.20
CA HIS A 172 10.69 13.76 -11.97
C HIS A 172 9.24 13.36 -12.21
N ILE A 173 8.75 12.41 -11.44
CA ILE A 173 7.34 11.97 -11.48
C ILE A 173 6.71 12.06 -10.09
N GLU A 174 5.41 12.30 -10.05
CA GLU A 174 4.60 12.18 -8.85
C GLU A 174 3.77 10.87 -8.94
N PRO A 175 4.28 9.75 -8.38
CA PRO A 175 3.62 8.44 -8.49
C PRO A 175 2.23 8.42 -7.83
N VAL A 176 2.06 9.26 -6.81
CA VAL A 176 0.79 9.49 -6.12
C VAL A 176 0.43 10.95 -6.29
N LEU A 177 -0.70 11.21 -6.93
CA LEU A 177 -1.19 12.57 -7.09
C LEU A 177 -1.36 13.25 -5.73
N SER A 178 -0.88 14.50 -5.61
CA SER A 178 -1.05 15.30 -4.41
C SER A 178 -2.52 15.66 -4.21
N GLY A 179 -2.98 15.67 -2.95
CA GLY A 179 -4.34 16.02 -2.60
C GLY A 179 -5.18 14.84 -2.08
N SER A 180 -6.45 15.13 -1.78
CA SER A 180 -7.43 14.15 -1.33
C SER A 180 -8.46 13.90 -2.42
N TYR A 181 -8.69 12.66 -2.76
CA TYR A 181 -9.61 12.24 -3.83
C TYR A 181 -10.73 11.36 -3.25
N PRO A 182 -11.66 11.94 -2.47
CA PRO A 182 -12.77 11.16 -1.95
C PRO A 182 -13.63 10.62 -3.11
N PRO A 183 -14.24 9.45 -2.96
CA PRO A 183 -15.19 8.94 -3.95
C PRO A 183 -16.38 9.91 -4.06
N SER A 184 -17.05 9.90 -5.21
CA SER A 184 -18.30 10.64 -5.41
C SER A 184 -19.48 9.69 -5.22
N ILE A 185 -20.46 10.09 -4.43
CA ILE A 185 -21.76 9.42 -4.29
C ILE A 185 -22.83 10.42 -4.70
N GLU A 186 -23.62 10.06 -5.68
CA GLU A 186 -24.71 10.90 -6.16
C GLU A 186 -25.70 11.20 -5.02
N ASN A 187 -26.10 12.46 -4.89
CA ASN A 187 -27.03 12.96 -3.86
C ASN A 187 -26.57 12.77 -2.39
N SER A 188 -25.30 12.44 -2.11
CA SER A 188 -24.83 12.15 -0.76
C SER A 188 -25.15 13.24 0.27
N ALA A 189 -24.99 14.50 -0.09
CA ALA A 189 -25.30 15.64 0.79
C ALA A 189 -26.78 15.69 1.15
N LYS A 190 -27.66 15.58 0.16
CA LYS A 190 -29.11 15.59 0.35
C LYS A 190 -29.57 14.36 1.12
N ASP A 191 -29.11 13.19 0.76
CA ASP A 191 -29.50 11.94 1.42
C ASP A 191 -29.08 11.94 2.91
N LEU A 192 -27.89 12.46 3.24
CA LEU A 192 -27.44 12.60 4.60
C LEU A 192 -28.31 13.62 5.37
N GLU A 193 -28.60 14.78 4.77
CA GLU A 193 -29.44 15.80 5.37
C GLU A 193 -30.85 15.29 5.65
N ASP A 194 -31.51 14.71 4.64
CA ASP A 194 -32.87 14.17 4.75
C ASP A 194 -32.93 13.07 5.82
N MET A 195 -31.94 12.17 5.85
CA MET A 195 -31.84 11.09 6.84
C MET A 195 -31.73 11.66 8.27
N CYS A 196 -30.81 12.63 8.49
CA CYS A 196 -30.59 13.18 9.81
C CYS A 196 -31.78 14.00 10.30
N ARG A 197 -32.36 14.86 9.46
CA ARG A 197 -33.52 15.66 9.84
C ARG A 197 -34.72 14.79 10.16
N LYS A 198 -35.04 13.84 9.31
CA LYS A 198 -36.10 12.86 9.54
C LYS A 198 -35.90 12.10 10.85
N LYS A 199 -34.68 11.63 11.11
CA LYS A 199 -34.39 10.90 12.34
C LYS A 199 -34.47 11.77 13.59
N ALA A 200 -34.04 13.04 13.50
CA ALA A 200 -34.19 13.99 14.60
C ALA A 200 -35.67 14.27 14.91
N GLU A 201 -36.52 14.44 13.89
CA GLU A 201 -37.97 14.60 14.07
C GLU A 201 -38.60 13.35 14.67
N GLU A 202 -38.28 12.16 14.18
CA GLU A 202 -38.76 10.89 14.72
C GLU A 202 -38.43 10.73 16.19
N LEU A 203 -37.27 11.21 16.64
CA LEU A 203 -36.83 11.02 18.00
C LEU A 203 -37.28 12.14 18.96
N TYR A 204 -37.36 13.40 18.49
CA TYR A 204 -37.45 14.55 19.37
C TYR A 204 -38.62 15.51 19.08
N ALA A 205 -39.31 15.42 17.92
CA ALA A 205 -40.39 16.34 17.64
C ALA A 205 -41.63 16.09 18.53
N GLU A 206 -41.92 17.03 19.41
CA GLU A 206 -43.13 17.08 20.23
C GLU A 206 -44.20 17.92 19.51
N ASP A 207 -45.34 17.35 19.22
CA ASP A 207 -46.43 17.99 18.42
C ASP A 207 -45.95 18.57 17.08
N GLY A 208 -44.97 17.92 16.46
CA GLY A 208 -44.38 18.35 15.19
C GLY A 208 -43.32 19.44 15.30
N VAL A 209 -42.97 19.86 16.50
CA VAL A 209 -41.96 20.90 16.74
C VAL A 209 -40.67 20.27 17.29
N LEU A 210 -39.56 20.49 16.60
CA LEU A 210 -38.25 20.03 17.04
C LEU A 210 -37.67 20.99 18.09
N PRO A 211 -37.18 20.49 19.25
CA PRO A 211 -36.55 21.36 20.25
C PRO A 211 -35.34 22.11 19.68
N THR A 212 -35.20 23.39 20.01
CA THR A 212 -34.12 24.27 19.50
C THR A 212 -32.73 23.68 19.71
N ILE A 213 -32.47 23.11 20.88
CA ILE A 213 -31.18 22.46 21.19
C ILE A 213 -30.85 21.34 20.21
N VAL A 214 -31.83 20.59 19.70
CA VAL A 214 -31.66 19.52 18.73
C VAL A 214 -31.43 20.10 17.34
N SER A 215 -32.27 21.06 16.90
CA SER A 215 -32.15 21.66 15.57
C SER A 215 -30.82 22.41 15.40
N GLU A 216 -30.42 23.20 16.40
CA GLU A 216 -29.13 23.90 16.38
C GLU A 216 -27.95 22.95 16.34
N ARG A 217 -28.01 21.84 17.07
CA ARG A 217 -26.94 20.83 17.03
C ARG A 217 -26.86 20.12 15.69
N VAL A 218 -27.99 19.80 15.06
CA VAL A 218 -28.01 19.22 13.70
C VAL A 218 -27.36 20.16 12.71
N ASP A 219 -27.77 21.45 12.71
CA ASP A 219 -27.25 22.46 11.79
C ASP A 219 -25.76 22.72 12.01
N ALA A 220 -25.33 22.81 13.27
CA ALA A 220 -23.93 23.06 13.64
C ALA A 220 -22.97 21.96 13.14
N GLU A 221 -23.43 20.72 13.04
CA GLU A 221 -22.64 19.62 12.51
C GLU A 221 -22.85 19.40 11.00
N LEU A 222 -24.10 19.39 10.54
CA LEU A 222 -24.44 19.00 9.17
C LEU A 222 -23.96 20.02 8.14
N ILE A 223 -24.11 21.32 8.43
CA ILE A 223 -23.69 22.37 7.50
C ILE A 223 -22.21 22.32 7.17
N PRO A 224 -21.26 22.28 8.14
CA PRO A 224 -19.85 22.13 7.80
C PRO A 224 -19.48 20.78 7.20
N ILE A 225 -20.16 19.68 7.55
CA ILE A 225 -19.94 18.37 6.93
C ILE A 225 -20.20 18.46 5.42
N ILE A 226 -21.36 18.98 5.02
CA ILE A 226 -21.76 19.13 3.62
C ILE A 226 -20.87 20.18 2.91
N LYS A 227 -20.66 21.34 3.53
CA LYS A 227 -19.86 22.41 2.94
C LYS A 227 -18.44 21.98 2.60
N ASN A 228 -17.85 21.12 3.40
CA ASN A 228 -16.47 20.62 3.21
C ASN A 228 -16.42 19.28 2.43
N GLY A 229 -17.54 18.77 1.94
CA GLY A 229 -17.60 17.54 1.14
C GLY A 229 -17.35 16.25 1.94
N PHE A 230 -17.59 16.27 3.27
CA PHE A 230 -17.47 15.08 4.12
C PHE A 230 -18.73 14.21 4.15
N ASP A 231 -19.84 14.68 3.56
CA ASP A 231 -21.09 13.94 3.43
C ASP A 231 -20.89 12.55 2.79
N VAL A 232 -20.01 12.46 1.80
CA VAL A 232 -19.64 11.18 1.16
C VAL A 232 -19.07 10.19 2.16
N MET A 233 -18.18 10.64 3.07
CA MET A 233 -17.57 9.80 4.09
C MET A 233 -18.61 9.30 5.09
N TYR A 234 -19.53 10.19 5.52
CA TYR A 234 -20.64 9.79 6.37
C TYR A 234 -21.56 8.77 5.70
N MET A 235 -21.89 8.96 4.41
CA MET A 235 -22.72 8.00 3.66
C MET A 235 -22.04 6.67 3.45
N ILE A 236 -20.73 6.63 3.23
CA ILE A 236 -19.96 5.38 3.16
C ILE A 236 -20.02 4.65 4.50
N ALA A 237 -19.72 5.36 5.60
CA ALA A 237 -19.74 4.77 6.94
C ALA A 237 -21.15 4.25 7.28
N GLN A 238 -22.19 5.02 7.00
CA GLN A 238 -23.58 4.63 7.21
C GLN A 238 -23.93 3.33 6.44
N LYS A 239 -23.61 3.27 5.15
CA LYS A 239 -23.89 2.09 4.32
C LYS A 239 -23.12 0.84 4.81
N LEU A 240 -21.87 1.01 5.22
CA LEU A 240 -21.07 -0.08 5.77
C LEU A 240 -21.64 -0.61 7.09
N VAL A 241 -21.99 0.29 8.02
CA VAL A 241 -22.58 -0.08 9.30
C VAL A 241 -23.94 -0.75 9.10
N ALA A 242 -24.81 -0.12 8.29
CA ALA A 242 -26.15 -0.68 8.00
C ALA A 242 -26.04 -2.10 7.39
N LYS A 243 -25.13 -2.28 6.42
CA LYS A 243 -24.92 -3.59 5.78
C LYS A 243 -24.37 -4.63 6.76
N SER A 244 -23.42 -4.23 7.61
CA SER A 244 -22.88 -5.12 8.64
C SER A 244 -23.97 -5.60 9.61
N MET A 245 -24.79 -4.68 10.08
CA MET A 245 -25.91 -5.01 10.98
C MET A 245 -26.99 -5.87 10.30
N GLU A 246 -27.32 -5.60 9.03
CA GLU A 246 -28.22 -6.42 8.23
C GLU A 246 -27.71 -7.88 8.14
N MET A 247 -26.39 -8.06 8.07
CA MET A 247 -25.75 -9.38 8.05
C MET A 247 -25.64 -10.03 9.43
N GLY A 248 -26.14 -9.37 10.50
CA GLY A 248 -26.13 -9.89 11.87
C GLY A 248 -24.84 -9.64 12.64
N TYR A 249 -23.93 -8.77 12.14
CA TYR A 249 -22.72 -8.41 12.84
C TYR A 249 -22.92 -7.15 13.69
N LEU A 250 -22.38 -7.14 14.88
CA LEU A 250 -22.38 -5.97 15.75
C LEU A 250 -21.30 -4.98 15.30
N VAL A 251 -21.64 -3.70 15.28
CA VAL A 251 -20.74 -2.60 15.00
C VAL A 251 -20.67 -1.70 16.22
N GLY A 252 -19.48 -1.55 16.80
CA GLY A 252 -19.22 -0.65 17.90
C GLY A 252 -18.54 0.63 17.45
N SER A 253 -18.87 1.74 18.11
CA SER A 253 -18.23 3.03 17.87
C SER A 253 -16.84 3.09 18.49
N ARG A 254 -15.90 3.75 17.79
CA ARG A 254 -14.54 3.98 18.29
C ARG A 254 -14.11 5.44 18.05
N GLY A 255 -13.47 6.03 19.06
CA GLY A 255 -12.90 7.38 18.97
C GLY A 255 -13.96 8.49 18.86
N SER A 256 -13.64 9.56 18.16
CA SER A 256 -14.45 10.79 18.11
C SER A 256 -15.80 10.65 17.41
N VAL A 257 -16.10 9.55 16.73
CA VAL A 257 -17.41 9.33 16.09
C VAL A 257 -18.56 9.35 17.11
N GLY A 258 -18.32 8.94 18.36
CA GLY A 258 -19.29 8.99 19.46
C GLY A 258 -19.66 10.41 19.91
N SER A 259 -18.92 11.44 19.49
CA SER A 259 -19.24 12.85 19.78
C SER A 259 -20.00 13.56 18.65
N SER A 260 -20.29 12.87 17.53
CA SER A 260 -21.06 13.40 16.41
C SER A 260 -22.53 13.02 16.50
N PHE A 261 -23.39 14.02 16.60
CA PHE A 261 -24.83 13.83 16.61
C PHE A 261 -25.35 13.43 15.22
N VAL A 262 -24.72 13.93 14.14
CA VAL A 262 -25.00 13.48 12.77
C VAL A 262 -24.69 12.00 12.59
N ALA A 263 -23.60 11.49 13.18
CA ALA A 263 -23.28 10.07 13.15
C ALA A 263 -24.33 9.22 13.91
N TYR A 264 -24.85 9.72 15.01
CA TYR A 264 -25.95 9.08 15.73
C TYR A 264 -27.26 9.07 14.91
N LEU A 265 -27.65 10.20 14.34
CA LEU A 265 -28.88 10.31 13.56
C LEU A 265 -28.84 9.49 12.26
N SER A 266 -27.67 9.37 11.66
CA SER A 266 -27.48 8.54 10.45
C SER A 266 -27.29 7.05 10.75
N GLY A 267 -27.23 6.65 12.02
CA GLY A 267 -27.08 5.24 12.41
C GLY A 267 -25.67 4.67 12.27
N ILE A 268 -24.65 5.54 12.21
CA ILE A 268 -23.23 5.14 12.23
C ILE A 268 -22.81 4.72 13.65
N THR A 269 -23.37 5.35 14.67
CA THR A 269 -23.12 5.06 16.09
C THR A 269 -24.43 5.03 16.86
N GLU A 270 -24.46 4.23 17.91
CA GLU A 270 -25.55 4.21 18.92
C GLU A 270 -25.36 5.26 20.02
N VAL A 271 -24.22 5.93 20.06
CA VAL A 271 -23.91 6.93 21.09
C VAL A 271 -24.56 8.25 20.76
N ASN A 272 -25.47 8.70 21.65
CA ASN A 272 -26.11 10.00 21.53
C ASN A 272 -25.16 11.09 22.05
N ALA A 273 -24.77 12.01 21.15
CA ALA A 273 -23.81 13.08 21.44
C ALA A 273 -24.43 14.34 22.07
N LEU A 274 -25.74 14.35 22.31
CA LEU A 274 -26.40 15.44 23.03
C LEU A 274 -26.06 15.38 24.53
N GLN A 275 -26.21 16.49 25.22
CA GLN A 275 -26.11 16.51 26.68
C GLN A 275 -27.08 15.51 27.33
N PRO A 276 -26.82 15.06 28.57
CA PRO A 276 -27.72 14.17 29.30
C PRO A 276 -29.15 14.72 29.32
N HIS A 277 -30.13 13.88 29.03
CA HIS A 277 -31.54 14.24 29.02
C HIS A 277 -32.44 13.02 29.15
N TYR A 278 -33.64 13.21 29.65
CA TYR A 278 -34.70 12.21 29.58
C TYR A 278 -35.58 12.50 28.38
N ARG A 279 -36.01 11.46 27.66
CA ARG A 279 -36.91 11.56 26.51
C ARG A 279 -38.02 10.52 26.63
N CYS A 280 -39.25 10.94 26.56
CA CYS A 280 -40.40 10.04 26.50
C CYS A 280 -40.46 9.35 25.12
N PRO A 281 -40.47 8.01 25.06
CA PRO A 281 -40.54 7.31 23.78
C PRO A 281 -41.89 7.47 23.06
N ASN A 282 -42.97 7.83 23.76
CA ASN A 282 -44.28 7.96 23.18
C ASN A 282 -44.59 9.38 22.65
N CYS A 283 -44.51 10.41 23.54
CA CYS A 283 -44.82 11.77 23.17
C CYS A 283 -43.59 12.59 22.75
N ARG A 284 -42.39 12.07 22.92
CA ARG A 284 -41.08 12.69 22.58
C ARG A 284 -40.74 13.91 23.44
N HIS A 285 -41.57 14.20 24.45
CA HIS A 285 -41.20 15.22 25.42
C HIS A 285 -39.82 14.97 26.00
N SER A 286 -38.99 16.01 26.03
CA SER A 286 -37.60 15.91 26.45
C SER A 286 -37.30 16.87 27.61
N ILE A 287 -36.66 16.35 28.66
CA ILE A 287 -36.26 17.10 29.85
C ILE A 287 -34.74 17.29 29.77
N TRP A 288 -34.31 18.53 29.63
CA TRP A 288 -32.92 18.93 29.43
C TRP A 288 -32.26 19.47 30.71
N ASP A 289 -33.03 19.83 31.71
CA ASP A 289 -32.54 20.31 33.01
C ASP A 289 -32.24 19.09 33.88
N ILE A 290 -31.03 18.59 33.76
CA ILE A 290 -30.54 17.38 34.45
C ILE A 290 -29.52 17.79 35.50
N ASP A 291 -29.46 17.10 36.62
CA ASP A 291 -28.47 17.31 37.68
C ASP A 291 -27.05 17.30 37.10
N PRO A 292 -26.26 18.37 37.29
CA PRO A 292 -24.90 18.51 36.74
C PRO A 292 -23.90 17.41 37.15
N GLN A 293 -24.26 16.60 38.18
CA GLN A 293 -23.42 15.42 38.53
C GLN A 293 -23.35 14.37 37.41
N TYR A 294 -24.37 14.30 36.54
CA TYR A 294 -24.41 13.38 35.40
C TYR A 294 -23.72 13.98 34.19
N GLN A 295 -22.60 13.39 33.78
CA GLN A 295 -21.84 13.87 32.64
C GLN A 295 -22.29 13.22 31.33
N THR A 296 -22.81 12.00 31.40
CA THR A 296 -23.33 11.26 30.24
C THR A 296 -24.70 10.67 30.55
N GLY A 297 -25.46 10.32 29.49
CA GLY A 297 -26.73 9.64 29.67
C GLY A 297 -26.59 8.24 30.30
N ALA A 298 -25.41 7.65 30.25
CA ALA A 298 -25.14 6.35 30.89
C ALA A 298 -24.99 6.45 32.40
N ASP A 299 -24.73 7.65 32.94
CA ASP A 299 -24.59 7.90 34.38
C ASP A 299 -25.95 8.14 35.06
N MET A 300 -26.99 8.31 34.23
CA MET A 300 -28.34 8.62 34.73
C MET A 300 -29.09 7.37 35.16
N PRO A 301 -29.94 7.44 36.25
CA PRO A 301 -30.71 6.32 36.71
C PRO A 301 -31.80 5.83 35.74
#